data_caa18e90fbd40836ab7150d45e408a6e
#
_entry.id   caa18e90fbd40836ab7150d45e408a6e
#
_cell.length_a   1.000
_cell.length_b   1.000
_cell.length_c   1.000
_cell.angle_alpha   90.00
_cell.angle_beta   90.00
_cell.angle_gamma   90.00
#
_symmetry.space_group_name_H-M   'P 1'
#
loop_
_entity.id
_entity.type
_entity.pdbx_description
1 polymer ?
#
loop_
_entity_poly.entity_id
_entity_poly.type
_entity_poly.pdbx_seq_one_letter_code
_entity_poly.pdbx_strand_id
1 'polypeptide(L)'
;RNAVKEALKAGRSIQRILVSEDKVKTGLSDIVGLAKSKGVEIRPTPIKQMNRYETDVPHQGVIAFVNAVEFKELGEVLQESNQETPLLILTDGVEDPHNMGAIIRTAECVGATAVLIPKRHNAPINATVAKTSAGAVEQIPLVQVGNVAQTIKQLQKQGFWVLGAHMEGD
;
A
#
# COMPACT_ATOMS: atom_id res chain seq x y z
N ARG A 1 -3.48 3.33 -20.78
CA ARG A 1 -2.08 3.68 -20.99
C ARG A 1 -1.79 5.13 -20.60
N ASN A 2 -2.51 6.08 -21.15
CA ASN A 2 -2.34 7.51 -20.83
C ASN A 2 -2.65 7.79 -19.35
N ALA A 3 -3.72 7.22 -18.80
CA ALA A 3 -4.07 7.38 -17.40
C ALA A 3 -2.96 6.91 -16.45
N VAL A 4 -2.31 5.77 -16.74
CA VAL A 4 -1.17 5.27 -15.94
C VAL A 4 0.03 6.20 -16.04
N LYS A 5 0.32 6.72 -17.23
CA LYS A 5 1.40 7.68 -17.44
C LYS A 5 1.17 8.99 -16.69
N GLU A 6 -0.04 9.51 -16.72
CA GLU A 6 -0.42 10.73 -15.98
C GLU A 6 -0.40 10.50 -14.46
N ALA A 7 -0.87 9.34 -13.96
CA ALA A 7 -0.78 8.99 -12.55
C ALA A 7 0.68 8.92 -12.06
N LEU A 8 1.58 8.34 -12.87
CA LEU A 8 3.01 8.32 -12.59
C LEU A 8 3.60 9.73 -12.56
N LYS A 9 3.28 10.60 -13.54
CA LYS A 9 3.78 11.98 -13.59
C LYS A 9 3.27 12.82 -12.41
N ALA A 10 1.99 12.69 -12.08
CA ALA A 10 1.35 13.40 -10.98
C ALA A 10 1.83 12.95 -9.59
N GLY A 11 2.71 11.95 -9.51
CA GLY A 11 3.23 11.46 -8.24
C GLY A 11 2.20 10.72 -7.38
N ARG A 12 1.11 10.21 -7.99
CA ARG A 12 0.11 9.44 -7.24
C ARG A 12 0.75 8.23 -6.60
N SER A 13 0.29 7.88 -5.41
CA SER A 13 0.74 6.70 -4.67
C SER A 13 0.32 5.42 -5.42
N ILE A 14 1.21 4.89 -6.25
CA ILE A 14 0.99 3.68 -7.03
C ILE A 14 1.67 2.52 -6.32
N GLN A 15 0.90 1.51 -5.93
CA GLN A 15 1.42 0.31 -5.29
C GLN A 15 2.19 -0.57 -6.27
N ARG A 16 1.57 -0.86 -7.42
CA ARG A 16 2.15 -1.71 -8.46
C ARG A 16 1.52 -1.44 -9.82
N ILE A 17 2.25 -1.82 -10.87
CA ILE A 17 1.76 -1.76 -12.24
C ILE A 17 1.86 -3.15 -12.86
N LEU A 18 0.73 -3.68 -13.37
CA LEU A 18 0.73 -4.85 -14.25
C LEU A 18 1.02 -4.40 -15.67
N VAL A 19 1.92 -5.10 -16.35
CA VAL A 19 2.28 -4.86 -17.74
C VAL A 19 2.18 -6.17 -18.52
N SER A 20 1.50 -6.15 -19.65
CA SER A 20 1.42 -7.32 -20.53
C SER A 20 2.82 -7.80 -20.94
N GLU A 21 3.11 -9.10 -20.73
CA GLU A 21 4.39 -9.71 -21.10
C GLU A 21 4.75 -9.47 -22.56
N ASP A 22 3.77 -9.52 -23.46
CA ASP A 22 3.96 -9.31 -24.90
C ASP A 22 4.33 -7.88 -25.26
N LYS A 23 3.98 -6.88 -24.42
CA LYS A 23 4.14 -5.45 -24.69
C LYS A 23 5.23 -4.76 -23.86
N VAL A 24 5.84 -5.47 -22.91
CA VAL A 24 6.90 -4.91 -22.04
C VAL A 24 8.04 -4.31 -22.86
N LYS A 25 8.44 -4.97 -23.94
CA LYS A 25 9.59 -4.57 -24.76
C LYS A 25 9.26 -3.62 -25.92
N THR A 26 8.02 -3.61 -26.39
CA THR A 26 7.69 -3.00 -27.69
C THR A 26 6.74 -1.80 -27.65
N GLY A 27 6.03 -1.57 -26.57
CA GLY A 27 5.01 -0.52 -26.59
C GLY A 27 4.79 0.22 -25.27
N LEU A 28 5.43 -0.25 -24.18
CA LEU A 28 5.24 0.30 -22.84
C LEU A 28 6.56 0.66 -22.16
N SER A 29 7.65 0.73 -22.93
CA SER A 29 9.01 1.04 -22.42
C SER A 29 9.08 2.38 -21.69
N ASP A 30 8.33 3.38 -22.13
CA ASP A 30 8.22 4.69 -21.52
C ASP A 30 7.58 4.63 -20.12
N ILE A 31 6.51 3.85 -19.97
CA ILE A 31 5.84 3.64 -18.68
C ILE A 31 6.73 2.81 -17.75
N VAL A 32 7.37 1.76 -18.27
CA VAL A 32 8.29 0.91 -17.50
C VAL A 32 9.49 1.73 -17.00
N GLY A 33 10.07 2.58 -17.85
CA GLY A 33 11.17 3.48 -17.48
C GLY A 33 10.76 4.47 -16.38
N LEU A 34 9.62 5.12 -16.54
CA LEU A 34 9.09 6.07 -15.57
C LEU A 34 8.71 5.41 -14.23
N ALA A 35 8.11 4.22 -14.27
CA ALA A 35 7.78 3.47 -13.05
C ALA A 35 9.04 3.05 -12.27
N LYS A 36 10.08 2.58 -12.98
CA LYS A 36 11.38 2.24 -12.37
C LYS A 36 12.05 3.44 -11.72
N SER A 37 12.07 4.60 -12.37
CA SER A 37 12.66 5.82 -11.82
C SER A 37 11.96 6.30 -10.54
N LYS A 38 10.68 5.93 -10.35
CA LYS A 38 9.87 6.24 -9.16
C LYS A 38 9.81 5.09 -8.14
N GLY A 39 10.55 4.01 -8.36
CA GLY A 39 10.57 2.86 -7.45
C GLY A 39 9.25 2.06 -7.39
N VAL A 40 8.37 2.23 -8.39
CA VAL A 40 7.09 1.51 -8.46
C VAL A 40 7.33 0.08 -8.94
N GLU A 41 6.72 -0.89 -8.25
CA GLU A 41 6.79 -2.31 -8.63
C GLU A 41 6.11 -2.53 -9.99
N ILE A 42 6.84 -3.20 -10.90
CA ILE A 42 6.32 -3.61 -12.20
C ILE A 42 6.21 -5.12 -12.20
N ARG A 43 5.02 -5.64 -12.50
CA ARG A 43 4.75 -7.07 -12.58
C ARG A 43 4.35 -7.45 -14.01
N PRO A 44 5.22 -8.12 -14.77
CA PRO A 44 4.84 -8.74 -16.04
C PRO A 44 3.69 -9.71 -15.80
N THR A 45 2.65 -9.66 -16.62
CA THR A 45 1.43 -10.43 -16.39
C THR A 45 0.85 -10.87 -17.75
N PRO A 46 0.46 -12.15 -17.90
CA PRO A 46 -0.21 -12.64 -19.09
C PRO A 46 -1.52 -11.87 -19.35
N ILE A 47 -1.79 -11.54 -20.61
CA ILE A 47 -2.96 -10.75 -21.01
C ILE A 47 -4.28 -11.35 -20.54
N LYS A 48 -4.38 -12.69 -20.50
CA LYS A 48 -5.56 -13.41 -20.00
C LYS A 48 -5.86 -13.13 -18.53
N GLN A 49 -4.81 -12.92 -17.71
CA GLN A 49 -4.97 -12.55 -16.30
C GLN A 49 -5.35 -11.08 -16.16
N MET A 50 -4.81 -10.22 -17.00
CA MET A 50 -5.13 -8.78 -17.00
C MET A 50 -6.59 -8.55 -17.36
N ASN A 51 -7.16 -9.33 -18.29
CA ASN A 51 -8.57 -9.22 -18.68
C ASN A 51 -9.56 -9.51 -17.57
N ARG A 52 -9.11 -10.08 -16.43
CA ARG A 52 -9.96 -10.27 -15.23
C ARG A 52 -10.23 -8.95 -14.50
N TYR A 53 -9.42 -7.93 -14.74
CA TYR A 53 -9.63 -6.58 -14.24
C TYR A 53 -10.44 -5.80 -15.29
N GLU A 54 -11.71 -6.20 -15.46
CA GLU A 54 -12.61 -5.52 -16.39
C GLU A 54 -12.83 -4.08 -15.95
N THR A 55 -12.62 -3.16 -16.88
CA THR A 55 -12.97 -1.76 -16.76
C THR A 55 -13.75 -1.36 -18.01
N ASP A 56 -14.59 -0.34 -17.90
CA ASP A 56 -15.35 0.21 -19.06
C ASP A 56 -14.42 0.69 -20.19
N VAL A 57 -13.13 0.80 -19.91
CA VAL A 57 -12.10 1.22 -20.85
C VAL A 57 -11.05 0.13 -21.01
N PRO A 58 -10.67 -0.24 -22.26
CA PRO A 58 -9.64 -1.24 -22.52
C PRO A 58 -8.31 -0.87 -21.84
N HIS A 59 -7.72 -1.80 -21.08
CA HIS A 59 -6.48 -1.56 -20.32
C HIS A 59 -5.22 -1.39 -21.20
N GLN A 60 -5.29 -1.70 -22.51
CA GLN A 60 -4.20 -1.53 -23.48
C GLN A 60 -2.86 -2.21 -23.10
N GLY A 61 -2.91 -3.21 -22.23
CA GLY A 61 -1.75 -3.96 -21.74
C GLY A 61 -1.06 -3.35 -20.52
N VAL A 62 -1.66 -2.36 -19.86
CA VAL A 62 -1.15 -1.79 -18.61
C VAL A 62 -2.29 -1.47 -17.64
N ILE A 63 -2.09 -1.83 -16.36
CA ILE A 63 -3.02 -1.55 -15.26
C ILE A 63 -2.20 -1.07 -14.07
N ALA A 64 -2.56 0.08 -13.49
CA ALA A 64 -1.96 0.58 -12.27
C ALA A 64 -2.92 0.45 -11.09
N PHE A 65 -2.42 -0.07 -9.98
CA PHE A 65 -3.12 -0.08 -8.70
C PHE A 65 -2.68 1.15 -7.91
N VAL A 66 -3.61 2.07 -7.73
CA VAL A 66 -3.38 3.34 -7.05
C VAL A 66 -4.00 3.27 -5.66
N ASN A 67 -3.27 3.73 -4.64
CA ASN A 67 -3.82 3.86 -3.30
C ASN A 67 -4.87 4.98 -3.26
N ALA A 68 -5.91 4.79 -2.47
CA ALA A 68 -6.98 5.78 -2.30
C ALA A 68 -6.53 6.99 -1.46
N VAL A 69 -5.48 6.79 -0.63
CA VAL A 69 -4.92 7.80 0.26
C VAL A 69 -3.41 7.89 0.11
N GLU A 70 -2.83 9.01 0.52
CA GLU A 70 -1.39 9.20 0.60
C GLU A 70 -0.84 8.59 1.89
N PHE A 71 0.35 7.98 1.80
CA PHE A 71 1.09 7.53 2.96
C PHE A 71 1.92 8.68 3.54
N LYS A 72 1.98 8.75 4.86
CA LYS A 72 2.84 9.67 5.60
C LYS A 72 4.19 9.03 5.96
N GLU A 73 5.16 9.85 6.31
CA GLU A 73 6.43 9.38 6.88
C GLU A 73 6.28 9.11 8.38
N LEU A 74 6.85 8.00 8.86
CA LEU A 74 6.71 7.59 10.28
C LEU A 74 7.26 8.64 11.25
N GLY A 75 8.39 9.26 10.90
CA GLY A 75 8.99 10.29 11.74
C GLY A 75 8.10 11.51 11.92
N GLU A 76 7.45 11.96 10.85
CA GLU A 76 6.49 13.06 10.90
C GLU A 76 5.27 12.72 11.76
N VAL A 77 4.71 11.51 11.56
CA VAL A 77 3.54 11.04 12.34
C VAL A 77 3.84 10.98 13.83
N LEU A 78 5.03 10.49 14.21
CA LEU A 78 5.43 10.41 15.62
C LEU A 78 5.69 11.80 16.23
N GLN A 79 6.23 12.74 15.45
CA GLN A 79 6.44 14.13 15.89
C GLN A 79 5.13 14.90 16.02
N GLU A 80 4.19 14.68 15.11
CA GLU A 80 2.87 15.34 15.14
C GLU A 80 1.95 14.75 16.23
N SER A 81 2.23 13.51 16.66
CA SER A 81 1.44 12.83 17.68
C SER A 81 1.65 13.50 19.06
N ASN A 82 0.55 13.93 19.67
CA ASN A 82 0.54 14.42 21.06
C ASN A 82 0.38 13.30 22.10
N GLN A 83 0.51 12.03 21.71
CA GLN A 83 0.35 10.89 22.60
C GLN A 83 1.65 10.62 23.35
N GLU A 84 1.58 10.52 24.68
CA GLU A 84 2.73 10.14 25.51
C GLU A 84 3.22 8.72 25.21
N THR A 85 2.29 7.84 24.83
CA THR A 85 2.55 6.44 24.47
C THR A 85 1.94 6.13 23.10
N PRO A 86 2.66 6.36 21.99
CA PRO A 86 2.16 6.06 20.67
C PRO A 86 1.86 4.57 20.47
N LEU A 87 0.67 4.25 19.97
CA LEU A 87 0.27 2.89 19.59
C LEU A 87 0.37 2.75 18.05
N LEU A 88 1.24 1.87 17.60
CA LEU A 88 1.42 1.57 16.19
C LEU A 88 0.90 0.17 15.86
N ILE A 89 0.14 0.05 14.78
CA ILE A 89 -0.31 -1.23 14.26
C ILE A 89 0.51 -1.55 13.02
N LEU A 90 1.31 -2.61 13.07
CA LEU A 90 2.11 -3.08 11.93
C LEU A 90 1.46 -4.33 11.33
N THR A 91 1.08 -4.26 10.06
CA THR A 91 0.52 -5.40 9.32
C THR A 91 1.63 -6.22 8.67
N ASP A 92 1.43 -7.54 8.54
CA ASP A 92 2.33 -8.42 7.79
C ASP A 92 1.50 -9.45 7.03
N GLY A 93 1.64 -9.47 5.70
CA GLY A 93 0.95 -10.44 4.84
C GLY A 93 -0.57 -10.29 4.75
N VAL A 94 -1.14 -9.13 5.04
CA VAL A 94 -2.59 -8.89 4.95
C VAL A 94 -2.97 -8.57 3.51
N GLU A 95 -3.26 -9.60 2.71
CA GLU A 95 -3.52 -9.46 1.27
C GLU A 95 -5.00 -9.21 0.92
N ASP A 96 -5.93 -9.55 1.80
CA ASP A 96 -7.34 -9.31 1.59
C ASP A 96 -7.73 -7.85 1.94
N PRO A 97 -8.33 -7.09 0.98
CA PRO A 97 -8.77 -5.71 1.22
C PRO A 97 -9.83 -5.57 2.32
N HIS A 98 -10.69 -6.56 2.54
CA HIS A 98 -11.70 -6.52 3.60
C HIS A 98 -11.03 -6.62 4.98
N ASN A 99 -10.06 -7.51 5.14
CA ASN A 99 -9.29 -7.65 6.37
C ASN A 99 -8.47 -6.39 6.64
N MET A 100 -7.80 -5.83 5.62
CA MET A 100 -7.06 -4.58 5.74
C MET A 100 -7.97 -3.44 6.21
N GLY A 101 -9.16 -3.29 5.62
CA GLY A 101 -10.13 -2.28 6.03
C GLY A 101 -10.62 -2.48 7.47
N ALA A 102 -10.86 -3.71 7.89
CA ALA A 102 -11.25 -4.03 9.27
C ALA A 102 -10.15 -3.68 10.27
N ILE A 103 -8.88 -3.98 9.96
CA ILE A 103 -7.73 -3.62 10.80
C ILE A 103 -7.61 -2.10 10.92
N ILE A 104 -7.68 -1.37 9.81
CA ILE A 104 -7.59 0.11 9.82
C ILE A 104 -8.72 0.71 10.65
N ARG A 105 -9.96 0.21 10.49
CA ARG A 105 -11.10 0.65 11.28
C ARG A 105 -10.90 0.41 12.77
N THR A 106 -10.44 -0.78 13.14
CA THR A 106 -10.18 -1.12 14.55
C THR A 106 -9.06 -0.25 15.12
N ALA A 107 -7.99 -0.05 14.35
CA ALA A 107 -6.87 0.81 14.75
C ALA A 107 -7.33 2.24 15.06
N GLU A 108 -8.17 2.82 14.21
CA GLU A 108 -8.77 4.14 14.42
C GLU A 108 -9.63 4.16 15.68
N CYS A 109 -10.54 3.18 15.84
CA CYS A 109 -11.43 3.11 17.00
C CYS A 109 -10.70 3.00 18.34
N VAL A 110 -9.55 2.35 18.40
CA VAL A 110 -8.74 2.24 19.63
C VAL A 110 -7.76 3.41 19.81
N GLY A 111 -7.79 4.39 18.92
CA GLY A 111 -6.92 5.57 18.99
C GLY A 111 -5.46 5.26 18.65
N ALA A 112 -5.19 4.30 17.77
CA ALA A 112 -3.83 4.05 17.32
C ALA A 112 -3.25 5.29 16.62
N THR A 113 -1.95 5.50 16.80
CA THR A 113 -1.24 6.65 16.22
C THR A 113 -1.07 6.51 14.72
N ALA A 114 -0.82 5.30 14.23
CA ALA A 114 -0.70 4.98 12.82
C ALA A 114 -0.87 3.49 12.54
N VAL A 115 -1.18 3.18 11.26
CA VAL A 115 -1.06 1.83 10.72
C VAL A 115 0.11 1.77 9.76
N LEU A 116 1.07 0.88 10.01
CA LEU A 116 2.26 0.64 9.21
C LEU A 116 2.00 -0.53 8.27
N ILE A 117 2.14 -0.28 6.96
CA ILE A 117 1.79 -1.23 5.91
C ILE A 117 3.01 -1.50 5.03
N PRO A 118 3.49 -2.75 4.93
CA PRO A 118 4.58 -3.11 4.05
C PRO A 118 4.27 -2.82 2.58
N LYS A 119 5.30 -2.42 1.82
CA LYS A 119 5.18 -2.16 0.36
C LYS A 119 4.77 -3.39 -0.45
N ARG A 120 5.06 -4.60 0.05
CA ARG A 120 4.83 -5.87 -0.64
C ARG A 120 3.99 -6.80 0.23
N HIS A 121 3.31 -7.75 -0.42
CA HIS A 121 2.50 -8.79 0.25
C HIS A 121 1.40 -8.22 1.16
N ASN A 122 0.80 -7.11 0.75
CA ASN A 122 -0.35 -6.52 1.42
C ASN A 122 -1.38 -6.01 0.41
N ALA A 123 -2.63 -5.92 0.85
CA ALA A 123 -3.70 -5.33 0.07
C ALA A 123 -3.37 -3.87 -0.29
N PRO A 124 -3.65 -3.43 -1.52
CA PRO A 124 -3.57 -2.02 -1.88
C PRO A 124 -4.65 -1.23 -1.13
N ILE A 125 -4.32 -0.03 -0.68
CA ILE A 125 -5.30 0.87 -0.08
C ILE A 125 -6.16 1.48 -1.20
N ASN A 126 -7.16 0.73 -1.61
CA ASN A 126 -8.07 1.04 -2.71
C ASN A 126 -9.49 1.39 -2.23
N ALA A 127 -10.42 1.59 -3.16
CA ALA A 127 -11.82 1.91 -2.84
C ALA A 127 -12.50 0.83 -1.97
N THR A 128 -12.12 -0.45 -2.08
CA THR A 128 -12.63 -1.53 -1.23
C THR A 128 -12.18 -1.34 0.21
N VAL A 129 -10.89 -1.06 0.43
CA VAL A 129 -10.36 -0.76 1.78
C VAL A 129 -11.01 0.50 2.35
N ALA A 130 -11.16 1.56 1.54
CA ALA A 130 -11.83 2.78 1.97
C ALA A 130 -13.29 2.51 2.43
N LYS A 131 -14.01 1.68 1.68
CA LYS A 131 -15.38 1.28 2.02
C LYS A 131 -15.44 0.40 3.27
N THR A 132 -14.58 -0.61 3.37
CA THR A 132 -14.60 -1.57 4.49
C THR A 132 -14.07 -0.98 5.79
N SER A 133 -13.18 0.01 5.71
CA SER A 133 -12.73 0.78 6.87
C SER A 133 -13.77 1.80 7.36
N ALA A 134 -14.93 1.93 6.69
CA ALA A 134 -15.95 2.92 7.02
C ALA A 134 -15.42 4.37 7.11
N GLY A 135 -14.44 4.72 6.27
CA GLY A 135 -13.81 6.04 6.25
C GLY A 135 -12.63 6.22 7.22
N ALA A 136 -12.34 5.25 8.08
CA ALA A 136 -11.21 5.33 9.01
C ALA A 136 -9.86 5.53 8.29
N VAL A 137 -9.74 5.02 7.05
CA VAL A 137 -8.56 5.20 6.20
C VAL A 137 -8.17 6.66 5.94
N GLU A 138 -9.11 7.59 6.07
CA GLU A 138 -8.88 9.03 5.89
C GLU A 138 -8.59 9.75 7.23
N GLN A 139 -8.81 9.07 8.35
CA GLN A 139 -8.69 9.64 9.70
C GLN A 139 -7.37 9.25 10.36
N ILE A 140 -6.96 7.98 10.22
CA ILE A 140 -5.73 7.48 10.82
C ILE A 140 -4.56 7.60 9.84
N PRO A 141 -3.38 8.07 10.28
CA PRO A 141 -2.18 8.08 9.45
C PRO A 141 -1.80 6.67 8.98
N LEU A 142 -1.60 6.52 7.68
CA LEU A 142 -1.05 5.30 7.08
C LEU A 142 0.41 5.55 6.72
N VAL A 143 1.29 4.64 7.13
CA VAL A 143 2.73 4.71 6.89
C VAL A 143 3.16 3.52 6.06
N GLN A 144 3.86 3.76 4.96
CA GLN A 144 4.39 2.68 4.14
C GLN A 144 5.80 2.29 4.58
N VAL A 145 6.00 1.00 4.92
CA VAL A 145 7.30 0.48 5.37
C VAL A 145 7.90 -0.49 4.36
N GLY A 146 9.23 -0.59 4.33
CA GLY A 146 9.95 -1.45 3.38
C GLY A 146 9.98 -2.91 3.81
N ASN A 147 10.55 -3.17 4.97
CA ASN A 147 10.77 -4.52 5.52
C ASN A 147 10.29 -4.57 6.97
N VAL A 148 9.40 -5.52 7.27
CA VAL A 148 8.77 -5.68 8.59
C VAL A 148 9.82 -5.89 9.68
N ALA A 149 10.73 -6.85 9.52
CA ALA A 149 11.73 -7.17 10.53
C ALA A 149 12.68 -5.99 10.80
N GLN A 150 13.04 -5.24 9.75
CA GLN A 150 13.88 -4.04 9.91
C GLN A 150 13.12 -2.93 10.63
N THR A 151 11.85 -2.73 10.28
CA THR A 151 10.96 -1.76 10.93
C THR A 151 10.81 -2.06 12.41
N ILE A 152 10.57 -3.32 12.78
CA ILE A 152 10.50 -3.77 14.18
C ILE A 152 11.79 -3.43 14.93
N LYS A 153 12.96 -3.77 14.37
CA LYS A 153 14.26 -3.47 14.99
C LYS A 153 14.48 -1.96 15.18
N GLN A 154 14.03 -1.14 14.23
CA GLN A 154 14.13 0.32 14.34
C GLN A 154 13.21 0.86 15.45
N LEU A 155 11.98 0.39 15.54
CA LEU A 155 11.04 0.78 16.58
C LEU A 155 11.53 0.35 17.98
N GLN A 156 12.04 -0.87 18.11
CA GLN A 156 12.63 -1.35 19.38
C GLN A 156 13.80 -0.46 19.83
N LYS A 157 14.67 -0.02 18.92
CA LYS A 157 15.76 0.92 19.24
C LYS A 157 15.25 2.29 19.69
N GLN A 158 14.04 2.68 19.30
CA GLN A 158 13.38 3.90 19.73
C GLN A 158 12.57 3.72 21.04
N GLY A 159 12.62 2.54 21.66
CA GLY A 159 11.95 2.25 22.92
C GLY A 159 10.55 1.64 22.78
N PHE A 160 10.11 1.30 21.59
CA PHE A 160 8.83 0.63 21.42
C PHE A 160 8.88 -0.83 21.86
N TRP A 161 7.85 -1.25 22.57
CA TRP A 161 7.58 -2.67 22.82
C TRP A 161 6.82 -3.23 21.63
N VAL A 162 7.20 -4.43 21.20
CA VAL A 162 6.57 -5.08 20.04
C VAL A 162 5.92 -6.37 20.51
N LEU A 163 4.61 -6.47 20.27
CA LEU A 163 3.81 -7.66 20.54
C LEU A 163 3.34 -8.22 19.19
N GLY A 164 3.49 -9.53 18.99
CA GLY A 164 3.01 -10.23 17.82
C GLY A 164 1.67 -10.91 18.11
N ALA A 165 0.72 -10.77 17.18
CA ALA A 165 -0.52 -11.54 17.17
C ALA A 165 -0.44 -12.60 16.06
N HIS A 166 -0.49 -13.87 16.43
CA HIS A 166 -0.45 -15.01 15.51
C HIS A 166 -1.42 -16.09 15.99
N MET A 167 -1.97 -16.88 15.04
CA MET A 167 -2.95 -17.93 15.39
C MET A 167 -2.35 -19.04 16.28
N GLU A 168 -1.04 -19.25 16.21
CA GLU A 168 -0.28 -20.21 17.01
C GLU A 168 0.51 -19.53 18.14
N GLY A 169 0.16 -18.29 18.47
CA GLY A 169 0.79 -17.56 19.58
C GLY A 169 0.32 -18.10 20.92
N ASP A 170 1.26 -18.23 21.88
CA ASP A 170 0.97 -18.59 23.28
C ASP A 170 0.20 -17.49 24.01
#